data_15a9a87cadea7aba3cf28a78681b4b02
#
_entry.id   15a9a87cadea7aba3cf28a78681b4b02
#
_cell.length_a   1.000
_cell.length_b   1.000
_cell.length_c   1.000
_cell.angle_alpha   90.00
_cell.angle_beta   90.00
_cell.angle_gamma   90.00
#
_symmetry.space_group_name_H-M   'P 1'
#
loop_
_entity.id
_entity.type
_entity.pdbx_description
1 polymer ?
#
loop_
_entity_poly.entity_id
_entity_poly.type
_entity_poly.pdbx_seq_one_letter_code
_entity_poly.pdbx_strand_id
1 'polypeptide(L)'
;MSIKKRLLSAALALALGASLLTGCSKGADGSGSQSSSGDSSSDVQAMDLTDVTDPYLATAGIAGDTVVGTVGDYEVTADSLLYWLNYNISYTKQQYSAYGISDMRWDETSEDGTTTAQALLKTAMQLASFYRLLPELAAKEGLSVPQETIDGLKDDEASITQQLGSETLKDHYFWMQMLTPALYQKMYQAGEASQLLQDEYFGEGTQGYPTDAEVKTYAEDELGYYRAKHILLLTKDMSKTVTNDDGTTGYAPLDDETIAQKKAKADELLQQLRASDDPVALFDQLMNENSEDTGLAANPDGYTTSKGAMVPEFEQAALALKEGEISDVVESDYGYHIILRLPLDLDQFRSQLIGDKMEQQSNQWLEEYGVKTNEVYDQIDPQAFWEKAQSLTLGAKNEIQAVMDAKTAEDSSSSADGSASTGTAGSSSSGS
;
A
#
# COMPACT_ATOMS: atom_id res chain seq x y z
N MET A 1 8.47 -11.51 11.39
CA MET A 1 9.14 -10.63 10.41
C MET A 1 9.21 -9.25 11.03
N SER A 2 10.41 -8.76 11.36
CA SER A 2 10.61 -7.57 12.21
C SER A 2 10.04 -6.32 11.53
N ILE A 3 9.28 -5.51 12.29
CA ILE A 3 8.73 -4.20 11.91
C ILE A 3 9.80 -3.26 11.33
N LYS A 4 11.08 -3.47 11.65
CA LYS A 4 12.22 -2.70 11.16
C LYS A 4 12.47 -2.78 9.65
N LYS A 5 11.93 -3.79 8.93
CA LYS A 5 12.21 -4.01 7.51
C LYS A 5 11.19 -3.42 6.52
N ARG A 6 10.18 -2.64 6.96
CA ARG A 6 9.11 -2.15 6.07
C ARG A 6 8.87 -0.64 6.10
N LEU A 7 9.70 0.14 6.79
CA LEU A 7 9.38 1.56 7.06
C LEU A 7 9.80 2.55 5.96
N LEU A 8 10.60 2.16 4.99
CA LEU A 8 11.10 3.07 3.95
C LEU A 8 10.56 2.77 2.53
N SER A 9 9.88 1.64 2.33
CA SER A 9 9.25 1.32 1.02
C SER A 9 7.89 2.00 0.80
N ALA A 10 7.47 2.92 1.67
CA ALA A 10 6.34 3.78 1.38
C ALA A 10 6.84 4.85 0.39
N ALA A 11 6.86 4.53 -0.90
CA ALA A 11 6.73 5.54 -1.92
C ALA A 11 5.55 6.40 -1.48
N LEU A 12 5.82 7.65 -1.12
CA LEU A 12 4.84 8.61 -0.67
C LEU A 12 3.91 8.90 -1.85
N ALA A 13 2.95 8.00 -2.07
CA ALA A 13 1.74 8.40 -2.74
C ALA A 13 1.08 9.39 -1.76
N LEU A 14 1.51 10.65 -1.80
CA LEU A 14 0.72 11.80 -1.37
C LEU A 14 -0.49 11.90 -2.32
N ALA A 15 -1.24 10.80 -2.40
CA ALA A 15 -2.60 10.86 -2.87
C ALA A 15 -3.36 11.63 -1.79
N LEU A 16 -3.28 12.95 -1.87
CA LEU A 16 -4.37 13.81 -1.46
C LEU A 16 -5.56 13.34 -2.30
N GLY A 17 -6.15 12.22 -1.86
CA GLY A 17 -7.20 11.56 -2.62
C GLY A 17 -8.34 12.54 -2.78
N ALA A 18 -8.60 12.95 -4.02
CA ALA A 18 -9.86 13.55 -4.46
C ALA A 18 -11.10 12.71 -4.02
N SER A 19 -10.90 11.58 -3.39
CA SER A 19 -11.90 10.63 -2.90
C SER A 19 -12.69 11.12 -1.69
N LEU A 20 -12.31 12.19 -1.00
CA LEU A 20 -13.14 12.78 0.07
C LEU A 20 -14.23 13.73 -0.46
N LEU A 21 -14.13 14.18 -1.71
CA LEU A 21 -15.10 15.10 -2.32
C LEU A 21 -16.12 14.40 -3.25
N THR A 22 -15.96 13.10 -3.55
CA THR A 22 -16.85 12.37 -4.47
C THR A 22 -17.93 11.51 -3.78
N GLY A 23 -18.11 11.64 -2.48
CA GLY A 23 -18.98 10.78 -1.65
C GLY A 23 -20.49 11.07 -1.66
N CYS A 24 -21.02 11.94 -2.52
CA CYS A 24 -22.47 12.23 -2.58
C CYS A 24 -23.00 12.30 -4.01
N SER A 25 -23.09 11.18 -4.72
CA SER A 25 -24.08 11.02 -5.78
C SER A 25 -24.94 9.79 -5.46
N LYS A 26 -26.19 10.03 -5.02
CA LYS A 26 -27.23 9.03 -4.98
C LYS A 26 -27.62 8.65 -6.42
N GLY A 27 -27.38 7.41 -6.77
CA GLY A 27 -27.83 6.84 -8.06
C GLY A 27 -27.72 5.32 -8.06
N ALA A 28 -28.82 4.66 -7.73
CA ALA A 28 -29.33 3.35 -8.17
C ALA A 28 -28.39 2.13 -8.27
N ASP A 29 -28.72 1.13 -7.41
CA ASP A 29 -28.64 -0.32 -7.61
C ASP A 29 -27.37 -0.95 -8.19
N GLY A 30 -26.61 -1.57 -7.28
CA GLY A 30 -25.56 -2.52 -7.61
C GLY A 30 -24.92 -3.05 -6.32
N SER A 31 -25.34 -4.24 -5.88
CA SER A 31 -24.84 -4.92 -4.68
C SER A 31 -23.34 -5.14 -4.73
N GLY A 32 -22.58 -4.36 -3.95
CA GLY A 32 -21.19 -4.56 -3.62
C GLY A 32 -21.02 -4.20 -2.16
N SER A 33 -20.84 -5.18 -1.29
CA SER A 33 -20.62 -4.99 0.13
C SER A 33 -19.29 -4.27 0.35
N GLN A 34 -19.31 -2.94 0.47
CA GLN A 34 -18.27 -2.20 1.15
C GLN A 34 -18.54 -2.33 2.64
N SER A 35 -17.72 -3.12 3.31
CA SER A 35 -17.64 -3.11 4.75
C SER A 35 -17.18 -1.72 5.19
N SER A 36 -18.11 -0.88 5.63
CA SER A 36 -17.78 0.25 6.48
C SER A 36 -17.19 -0.33 7.76
N SER A 37 -15.86 -0.28 7.89
CA SER A 37 -15.21 -0.47 9.17
C SER A 37 -15.73 0.64 10.08
N GLY A 38 -16.69 0.30 10.95
CA GLY A 38 -17.13 1.14 12.02
C GLY A 38 -15.94 1.40 12.93
N ASP A 39 -15.40 2.60 12.84
CA ASP A 39 -14.43 3.11 13.79
C ASP A 39 -15.15 3.28 15.13
N SER A 40 -14.77 2.46 16.13
CA SER A 40 -15.31 2.52 17.48
C SER A 40 -14.65 3.65 18.29
N SER A 41 -14.56 4.86 17.71
CA SER A 41 -14.11 6.07 18.40
C SER A 41 -15.31 6.89 18.90
N SER A 42 -16.19 6.29 19.72
CA SER A 42 -17.36 6.97 20.26
C SER A 42 -17.05 8.06 21.31
N ASP A 43 -15.79 8.30 21.67
CA ASP A 43 -15.41 9.22 22.74
C ASP A 43 -14.52 10.41 22.30
N VAL A 44 -14.08 10.48 21.03
CA VAL A 44 -13.29 11.63 20.56
C VAL A 44 -14.19 12.85 20.36
N GLN A 45 -13.96 13.90 21.11
CA GLN A 45 -14.65 15.19 20.96
C GLN A 45 -13.94 16.05 19.90
N ALA A 46 -14.69 16.65 18.97
CA ALA A 46 -14.12 17.57 17.99
C ALA A 46 -13.51 18.80 18.66
N MET A 47 -12.30 19.19 18.23
CA MET A 47 -11.65 20.43 18.68
C MET A 47 -12.37 21.65 18.08
N ASP A 48 -12.57 22.69 18.88
CA ASP A 48 -12.97 24.00 18.38
C ASP A 48 -11.73 24.67 17.73
N LEU A 49 -11.82 24.96 16.44
CA LEU A 49 -10.71 25.50 15.65
C LEU A 49 -10.74 27.01 15.51
N THR A 50 -11.72 27.71 16.12
CA THR A 50 -11.93 29.15 15.96
C THR A 50 -10.66 29.98 16.23
N ASP A 51 -9.89 29.61 17.26
CA ASP A 51 -8.67 30.32 17.68
C ASP A 51 -7.39 29.52 17.37
N VAL A 52 -7.47 28.41 16.64
CA VAL A 52 -6.30 27.62 16.27
C VAL A 52 -5.61 28.25 15.06
N THR A 53 -4.32 28.59 15.22
CA THR A 53 -3.48 29.16 14.16
C THR A 53 -2.29 28.25 13.81
N ASP A 54 -1.95 27.33 14.69
CA ASP A 54 -0.87 26.35 14.52
C ASP A 54 -1.37 24.97 15.03
N PRO A 55 -1.53 23.98 14.11
CA PRO A 55 -2.04 22.69 14.48
C PRO A 55 -1.09 21.90 15.40
N TYR A 56 0.20 22.18 15.34
CA TYR A 56 1.22 21.51 16.15
C TYR A 56 1.21 22.05 17.59
N LEU A 57 1.07 23.35 17.74
CA LEU A 57 0.90 23.98 19.04
C LEU A 57 -0.40 23.49 19.73
N ALA A 58 -1.49 23.35 18.96
CA ALA A 58 -2.77 22.86 19.48
C ALA A 58 -2.71 21.39 19.92
N THR A 59 -1.94 20.56 19.23
CA THR A 59 -1.90 19.11 19.46
C THR A 59 -0.76 18.67 20.37
N ALA A 60 0.45 19.18 20.16
CA ALA A 60 1.64 18.80 20.93
C ALA A 60 2.07 19.86 21.97
N GLY A 61 1.51 21.07 21.93
CA GLY A 61 1.96 22.18 22.76
C GLY A 61 3.30 22.80 22.31
N ILE A 62 3.74 22.49 21.08
CA ILE A 62 5.02 22.91 20.50
C ILE A 62 4.72 23.54 19.14
N ALA A 63 5.18 24.79 18.91
CA ALA A 63 5.00 25.45 17.63
C ALA A 63 5.73 24.69 16.51
N GLY A 64 5.13 24.66 15.31
CA GLY A 64 5.63 23.84 14.20
C GLY A 64 7.05 24.15 13.75
N ASP A 65 7.50 25.40 13.86
CA ASP A 65 8.84 25.87 13.52
C ASP A 65 9.90 25.62 14.61
N THR A 66 9.50 25.07 15.76
CA THR A 66 10.43 24.78 16.86
C THR A 66 11.39 23.66 16.48
N VAL A 67 12.69 23.90 16.67
CA VAL A 67 13.73 22.89 16.42
C VAL A 67 13.65 21.79 17.49
N VAL A 68 13.51 20.54 17.07
CA VAL A 68 13.44 19.34 17.92
C VAL A 68 14.71 18.49 17.86
N GLY A 69 15.58 18.78 16.90
CA GLY A 69 16.84 18.09 16.73
C GLY A 69 17.56 18.51 15.46
N THR A 70 18.61 17.77 15.11
CA THR A 70 19.39 18.01 13.89
C THR A 70 19.76 16.69 13.20
N VAL A 71 20.02 16.77 11.91
CA VAL A 71 20.69 15.75 11.12
C VAL A 71 21.90 16.40 10.43
N GLY A 72 23.11 16.02 10.85
CA GLY A 72 24.29 16.80 10.52
C GLY A 72 24.15 18.24 11.02
N ASP A 73 24.33 19.20 10.10
CA ASP A 73 24.18 20.64 10.34
C ASP A 73 22.78 21.18 10.06
N TYR A 74 21.81 20.31 9.70
CA TYR A 74 20.47 20.70 9.29
C TYR A 74 19.47 20.53 10.44
N GLU A 75 18.69 21.57 10.71
CA GLU A 75 17.66 21.57 11.74
C GLU A 75 16.44 20.74 11.31
N VAL A 76 15.92 19.94 12.24
CA VAL A 76 14.66 19.21 12.12
C VAL A 76 13.62 19.90 13.02
N THR A 77 12.49 20.30 12.43
CA THR A 77 11.44 21.08 13.09
C THR A 77 10.27 20.20 13.55
N ALA A 78 9.51 20.68 14.52
CA ALA A 78 8.41 19.96 15.14
C ALA A 78 7.30 19.62 14.12
N ASP A 79 7.02 20.50 13.15
CA ASP A 79 6.05 20.24 12.08
C ASP A 79 6.35 18.95 11.33
N SER A 80 7.60 18.78 10.90
CA SER A 80 8.05 17.58 10.18
C SER A 80 8.00 16.32 11.07
N LEU A 81 8.50 16.43 12.32
CA LEU A 81 8.47 15.31 13.27
C LEU A 81 7.04 14.86 13.58
N LEU A 82 6.13 15.81 13.89
CA LEU A 82 4.75 15.48 14.28
C LEU A 82 3.91 14.96 13.12
N TYR A 83 4.19 15.43 11.89
CA TYR A 83 3.62 14.81 10.69
C TYR A 83 3.99 13.33 10.58
N TRP A 84 5.28 12.99 10.69
CA TRP A 84 5.74 11.61 10.62
C TRP A 84 5.30 10.77 11.82
N LEU A 85 5.17 11.37 12.99
CA LEU A 85 4.61 10.70 14.16
C LEU A 85 3.15 10.33 13.93
N ASN A 86 2.33 11.26 13.43
CA ASN A 86 0.94 11.00 13.07
C ASN A 86 0.82 9.90 12.02
N TYR A 87 1.66 9.93 11.00
CA TYR A 87 1.72 8.90 9.96
C TYR A 87 2.04 7.52 10.54
N ASN A 88 3.10 7.41 11.35
CA ASN A 88 3.53 6.14 11.95
C ASN A 88 2.46 5.55 12.88
N ILE A 89 1.80 6.39 13.68
CA ILE A 89 0.71 5.95 14.56
C ILE A 89 -0.47 5.44 13.73
N SER A 90 -0.90 6.20 12.71
CA SER A 90 -1.99 5.82 11.81
C SER A 90 -1.71 4.50 11.12
N TYR A 91 -0.51 4.33 10.58
CA TYR A 91 -0.08 3.10 9.92
C TYR A 91 -0.07 1.91 10.87
N THR A 92 0.49 2.07 12.07
CA THR A 92 0.54 1.01 13.08
C THR A 92 -0.87 0.62 13.53
N LYS A 93 -1.76 1.60 13.76
CA LYS A 93 -3.16 1.35 14.10
C LYS A 93 -3.89 0.56 13.00
N GLN A 94 -3.65 0.90 11.74
CA GLN A 94 -4.20 0.16 10.60
C GLN A 94 -3.71 -1.30 10.57
N GLN A 95 -2.42 -1.53 10.80
CA GLN A 95 -1.86 -2.88 10.91
C GLN A 95 -2.47 -3.66 12.07
N TYR A 96 -2.58 -3.05 13.24
CA TYR A 96 -3.20 -3.69 14.40
C TYR A 96 -4.65 -4.07 14.14
N SER A 97 -5.42 -3.17 13.50
CA SER A 97 -6.81 -3.43 13.11
C SER A 97 -6.95 -4.63 12.16
N ALA A 98 -6.03 -4.79 11.21
CA ALA A 98 -6.01 -5.94 10.31
C ALA A 98 -5.81 -7.29 11.04
N TYR A 99 -5.20 -7.26 12.25
CA TYR A 99 -5.06 -8.42 13.14
C TYR A 99 -6.11 -8.48 14.25
N GLY A 100 -7.16 -7.63 14.20
CA GLY A 100 -8.22 -7.58 15.20
C GLY A 100 -7.82 -6.94 16.53
N ILE A 101 -6.71 -6.17 16.56
CA ILE A 101 -6.24 -5.45 17.73
C ILE A 101 -6.75 -4.01 17.65
N SER A 102 -7.60 -3.60 18.60
CA SER A 102 -8.20 -2.25 18.63
C SER A 102 -7.30 -1.19 19.28
N ASP A 103 -6.46 -1.59 20.23
CA ASP A 103 -5.70 -0.67 21.09
C ASP A 103 -4.23 -0.55 20.67
N MET A 104 -3.68 0.67 20.76
CA MET A 104 -2.30 0.97 20.36
C MET A 104 -1.23 0.38 21.28
N ARG A 105 -1.58 -0.08 22.50
CA ARG A 105 -0.64 -0.67 23.46
C ARG A 105 0.63 0.19 23.68
N TRP A 106 0.42 1.47 23.96
CA TRP A 106 1.48 2.47 24.03
C TRP A 106 2.67 2.10 24.92
N ASP A 107 2.40 1.43 26.05
CA ASP A 107 3.39 1.05 27.06
C ASP A 107 3.96 -0.37 26.85
N GLU A 108 3.54 -1.08 25.80
CA GLU A 108 4.11 -2.38 25.49
C GLU A 108 5.58 -2.22 25.14
N THR A 109 6.44 -2.99 25.80
CA THR A 109 7.89 -2.90 25.63
C THR A 109 8.43 -4.02 24.77
N SER A 110 9.37 -3.69 23.88
CA SER A 110 10.19 -4.63 23.14
C SER A 110 11.28 -5.25 24.05
N GLU A 111 12.02 -6.23 23.53
CA GLU A 111 13.08 -6.94 24.28
C GLU A 111 14.19 -5.99 24.79
N ASP A 112 14.43 -4.86 24.12
CA ASP A 112 15.40 -3.84 24.50
C ASP A 112 14.84 -2.82 25.52
N GLY A 113 13.58 -2.99 25.95
CA GLY A 113 12.91 -2.12 26.92
C GLY A 113 12.31 -0.83 26.31
N THR A 114 12.35 -0.69 24.99
CA THR A 114 11.75 0.47 24.30
C THR A 114 10.23 0.31 24.21
N THR A 115 9.47 1.31 24.66
CA THR A 115 8.00 1.27 24.54
C THR A 115 7.54 1.50 23.10
N THR A 116 6.31 1.06 22.76
CA THR A 116 5.69 1.36 21.45
C THR A 116 5.69 2.88 21.18
N ALA A 117 5.32 3.69 22.16
CA ALA A 117 5.34 5.15 22.05
C ALA A 117 6.74 5.69 21.69
N GLN A 118 7.77 5.24 22.39
CA GLN A 118 9.16 5.63 22.14
C GLN A 118 9.65 5.17 20.75
N ALA A 119 9.30 3.95 20.35
CA ALA A 119 9.67 3.42 19.04
C ALA A 119 9.05 4.24 17.90
N LEU A 120 7.76 4.62 18.01
CA LEU A 120 7.06 5.44 17.03
C LEU A 120 7.67 6.84 16.92
N LEU A 121 7.98 7.48 18.06
CA LEU A 121 8.62 8.79 18.08
C LEU A 121 10.04 8.76 17.48
N LYS A 122 10.83 7.73 17.82
CA LYS A 122 12.17 7.54 17.25
C LYS A 122 12.11 7.33 15.74
N THR A 123 11.19 6.50 15.25
CA THR A 123 11.02 6.29 13.81
C THR A 123 10.56 7.57 13.11
N ALA A 124 9.67 8.35 13.74
CA ALA A 124 9.26 9.65 13.21
C ALA A 124 10.44 10.63 13.08
N MET A 125 11.35 10.66 14.07
CA MET A 125 12.55 11.48 14.01
C MET A 125 13.51 11.02 12.90
N GLN A 126 13.66 9.73 12.66
CA GLN A 126 14.47 9.20 11.56
C GLN A 126 13.89 9.62 10.21
N LEU A 127 12.56 9.50 10.02
CA LEU A 127 11.89 9.91 8.78
C LEU A 127 11.98 11.43 8.57
N ALA A 128 11.70 12.23 9.60
CA ALA A 128 11.83 13.69 9.53
C ALA A 128 13.25 14.11 9.16
N SER A 129 14.26 13.47 9.75
CA SER A 129 15.66 13.69 9.44
C SER A 129 16.03 13.30 8.01
N PHE A 130 15.55 12.15 7.55
CA PHE A 130 15.78 11.69 6.19
C PHE A 130 15.17 12.66 5.16
N TYR A 131 13.91 13.02 5.32
CA TYR A 131 13.24 13.97 4.43
C TYR A 131 13.86 15.36 4.46
N ARG A 132 14.44 15.76 5.61
CA ARG A 132 15.20 17.01 5.71
C ARG A 132 16.51 16.97 4.92
N LEU A 133 17.15 15.80 4.83
CA LEU A 133 18.41 15.62 4.09
C LEU A 133 18.22 15.54 2.57
N LEU A 134 17.13 14.98 2.07
CA LEU A 134 16.95 14.65 0.65
C LEU A 134 17.22 15.81 -0.31
N PRO A 135 16.66 17.03 -0.11
CA PRO A 135 16.96 18.16 -0.98
C PRO A 135 18.44 18.58 -0.96
N GLU A 136 19.09 18.45 0.19
CA GLU A 136 20.51 18.81 0.36
C GLU A 136 21.41 17.79 -0.34
N LEU A 137 21.07 16.50 -0.24
CA LEU A 137 21.77 15.41 -0.94
C LEU A 137 21.60 15.56 -2.45
N ALA A 138 20.39 15.78 -2.94
CA ALA A 138 20.15 16.02 -4.37
C ALA A 138 20.96 17.23 -4.88
N ALA A 139 20.97 18.32 -4.13
CA ALA A 139 21.73 19.53 -4.49
C ALA A 139 23.27 19.26 -4.54
N LYS A 140 23.81 18.39 -3.67
CA LYS A 140 25.22 17.98 -3.71
C LYS A 140 25.56 17.19 -4.97
N GLU A 141 24.63 16.37 -5.46
CA GLU A 141 24.78 15.64 -6.74
C GLU A 141 24.46 16.53 -7.96
N GLY A 142 24.14 17.83 -7.76
CA GLY A 142 23.77 18.73 -8.84
C GLY A 142 22.37 18.52 -9.38
N LEU A 143 21.53 17.78 -8.66
CA LEU A 143 20.14 17.50 -9.00
C LEU A 143 19.24 18.60 -8.41
N SER A 144 18.17 18.93 -9.12
CA SER A 144 17.19 19.93 -8.64
C SER A 144 15.78 19.52 -9.04
N VAL A 145 14.84 19.71 -8.13
CA VAL A 145 13.41 19.52 -8.44
C VAL A 145 13.00 20.53 -9.51
N PRO A 146 12.34 20.13 -10.58
CA PRO A 146 11.91 21.04 -11.64
C PRO A 146 10.98 22.15 -11.11
N GLN A 147 11.16 23.38 -11.60
CA GLN A 147 10.33 24.52 -11.16
C GLN A 147 8.85 24.31 -11.50
N GLU A 148 8.55 23.64 -12.61
CA GLU A 148 7.18 23.29 -13.02
C GLU A 148 6.47 22.44 -11.97
N THR A 149 7.19 21.49 -11.34
CA THR A 149 6.67 20.65 -10.23
C THR A 149 6.29 21.54 -9.04
N ILE A 150 7.15 22.49 -8.68
CA ILE A 150 6.91 23.41 -7.57
C ILE A 150 5.73 24.35 -7.85
N ASP A 151 5.60 24.82 -9.09
CA ASP A 151 4.50 25.69 -9.49
C ASP A 151 3.17 24.91 -9.52
N GLY A 152 3.17 23.64 -9.94
CA GLY A 152 2.00 22.76 -9.87
C GLY A 152 1.43 22.61 -8.47
N LEU A 153 2.27 22.58 -7.42
CA LEU A 153 1.79 22.53 -6.03
C LEU A 153 0.99 23.77 -5.62
N LYS A 154 1.36 24.94 -6.12
CA LYS A 154 0.62 26.18 -5.86
C LYS A 154 -0.74 26.19 -6.57
N ASP A 155 -0.80 25.60 -7.76
CA ASP A 155 -2.06 25.44 -8.50
C ASP A 155 -2.99 24.46 -7.78
N ASP A 156 -2.46 23.38 -7.20
CA ASP A 156 -3.22 22.43 -6.36
C ASP A 156 -3.78 23.14 -5.11
N GLU A 157 -2.96 23.91 -4.39
CA GLU A 157 -3.42 24.69 -3.24
C GLU A 157 -4.52 25.71 -3.62
N ALA A 158 -4.35 26.41 -4.73
CA ALA A 158 -5.36 27.34 -5.26
C ALA A 158 -6.67 26.63 -5.63
N SER A 159 -6.57 25.42 -6.20
CA SER A 159 -7.72 24.58 -6.52
C SER A 159 -8.50 24.16 -5.27
N ILE A 160 -7.78 23.75 -4.20
CA ILE A 160 -8.39 23.41 -2.91
C ILE A 160 -9.10 24.63 -2.33
N THR A 161 -8.44 25.80 -2.32
CA THR A 161 -9.07 27.06 -1.87
C THR A 161 -10.34 27.39 -2.64
N GLN A 162 -10.32 27.24 -3.98
CA GLN A 162 -11.48 27.48 -4.80
C GLN A 162 -12.63 26.50 -4.50
N GLN A 163 -12.32 25.22 -4.32
CA GLN A 163 -13.31 24.20 -4.00
C GLN A 163 -13.96 24.43 -2.63
N LEU A 164 -13.17 24.75 -1.63
CA LEU A 164 -13.64 24.98 -0.27
C LEU A 164 -14.20 26.40 -0.06
N GLY A 165 -13.75 27.37 -0.88
CA GLY A 165 -14.20 28.76 -0.85
C GLY A 165 -13.56 29.61 0.27
N SER A 166 -12.51 29.09 0.93
CA SER A 166 -11.87 29.75 2.08
C SER A 166 -10.43 29.27 2.25
N GLU A 167 -9.52 30.21 2.52
CA GLU A 167 -8.13 29.91 2.92
C GLU A 167 -8.09 29.13 4.24
N THR A 168 -8.92 29.53 5.21
CA THR A 168 -9.01 28.84 6.51
C THR A 168 -9.41 27.37 6.33
N LEU A 169 -10.39 27.09 5.51
CA LEU A 169 -10.81 25.72 5.24
C LEU A 169 -9.76 24.92 4.45
N LYS A 170 -8.97 25.59 3.59
CA LYS A 170 -7.79 24.97 2.97
C LYS A 170 -6.79 24.54 4.05
N ASP A 171 -6.48 25.43 5.00
CA ASP A 171 -5.58 25.10 6.09
C ASP A 171 -6.11 23.93 6.93
N HIS A 172 -7.41 23.94 7.28
CA HIS A 172 -8.06 22.84 7.98
C HIS A 172 -8.03 21.53 7.19
N TYR A 173 -8.11 21.59 5.87
CA TYR A 173 -7.97 20.41 5.00
C TYR A 173 -6.57 19.78 5.13
N PHE A 174 -5.51 20.59 5.13
CA PHE A 174 -4.15 20.09 5.37
C PHE A 174 -3.98 19.58 6.81
N TRP A 175 -4.58 20.24 7.80
CA TRP A 175 -4.48 19.83 9.21
C TRP A 175 -5.08 18.44 9.49
N MET A 176 -6.04 17.99 8.70
CA MET A 176 -6.56 16.62 8.83
C MET A 176 -5.48 15.54 8.67
N GLN A 177 -4.36 15.86 8.03
CA GLN A 177 -3.20 14.99 7.86
C GLN A 177 -1.98 15.47 8.66
N MET A 178 -2.18 16.40 9.60
CA MET A 178 -1.08 17.07 10.32
C MET A 178 -0.08 17.75 9.37
N LEU A 179 -0.57 18.33 8.27
CA LEU A 179 0.19 19.15 7.33
C LEU A 179 -0.21 20.62 7.46
N THR A 180 0.67 21.49 7.03
CA THR A 180 0.37 22.86 6.61
C THR A 180 0.72 22.98 5.13
N PRO A 181 0.20 23.96 4.37
CA PRO A 181 0.62 24.17 2.98
C PRO A 181 2.14 24.26 2.82
N ALA A 182 2.81 24.94 3.75
CA ALA A 182 4.27 25.07 3.73
C ALA A 182 5.00 23.73 3.97
N LEU A 183 4.53 22.91 4.91
CA LEU A 183 5.09 21.59 5.15
C LEU A 183 4.80 20.65 3.98
N TYR A 184 3.59 20.72 3.41
CA TYR A 184 3.22 19.94 2.22
C TYR A 184 4.20 20.18 1.06
N GLN A 185 4.49 21.44 0.75
CA GLN A 185 5.48 21.78 -0.28
C GLN A 185 6.87 21.20 0.03
N LYS A 186 7.34 21.32 1.29
CA LYS A 186 8.63 20.75 1.72
C LYS A 186 8.66 19.22 1.55
N MET A 187 7.60 18.52 1.99
CA MET A 187 7.52 17.06 1.90
C MET A 187 7.49 16.59 0.45
N TYR A 188 6.73 17.27 -0.40
CA TYR A 188 6.67 16.97 -1.83
C TYR A 188 8.04 17.15 -2.50
N GLN A 189 8.70 18.29 -2.28
CA GLN A 189 10.04 18.54 -2.82
C GLN A 189 11.06 17.50 -2.33
N ALA A 190 10.97 17.07 -1.07
CA ALA A 190 11.82 16.01 -0.56
C ALA A 190 11.51 14.65 -1.23
N GLY A 191 10.24 14.35 -1.50
CA GLY A 191 9.83 13.15 -2.26
C GLY A 191 10.40 13.14 -3.68
N GLU A 192 10.28 14.25 -4.39
CA GLU A 192 10.87 14.41 -5.74
C GLU A 192 12.41 14.29 -5.69
N ALA A 193 13.06 14.91 -4.70
CA ALA A 193 14.49 14.76 -4.50
C ALA A 193 14.90 13.30 -4.23
N SER A 194 14.07 12.54 -3.50
CA SER A 194 14.28 11.10 -3.29
C SER A 194 14.24 10.32 -4.60
N GLN A 195 13.28 10.63 -5.48
CA GLN A 195 13.16 9.97 -6.78
C GLN A 195 14.38 10.30 -7.67
N LEU A 196 14.78 11.57 -7.71
CA LEU A 196 15.97 11.98 -8.46
C LEU A 196 17.24 11.27 -7.97
N LEU A 197 17.43 11.15 -6.66
CA LEU A 197 18.54 10.40 -6.06
C LEU A 197 18.45 8.91 -6.36
N GLN A 198 17.25 8.32 -6.31
CA GLN A 198 17.08 6.92 -6.67
C GLN A 198 17.46 6.67 -8.15
N ASP A 199 17.03 7.55 -9.05
CA ASP A 199 17.37 7.45 -10.48
C ASP A 199 18.86 7.65 -10.73
N GLU A 200 19.52 8.57 -10.00
CA GLU A 200 20.97 8.82 -10.10
C GLU A 200 21.80 7.63 -9.61
N TYR A 201 21.40 7.00 -8.50
CA TYR A 201 22.16 5.90 -7.90
C TYR A 201 21.79 4.55 -8.46
N PHE A 202 20.51 4.30 -8.77
CA PHE A 202 19.96 2.98 -9.09
C PHE A 202 19.13 2.95 -10.38
N GLY A 203 19.08 4.05 -11.15
CA GLY A 203 18.40 4.12 -12.42
C GLY A 203 19.07 3.30 -13.51
N GLU A 204 18.33 2.98 -14.58
CA GLU A 204 18.83 2.20 -15.70
C GLU A 204 20.08 2.85 -16.33
N GLY A 205 21.14 2.07 -16.49
CA GLY A 205 22.42 2.53 -17.02
C GLY A 205 23.42 3.02 -15.97
N THR A 206 23.03 3.14 -14.71
CA THR A 206 23.97 3.45 -13.62
C THR A 206 24.71 2.21 -13.15
N GLN A 207 25.79 2.40 -12.40
CA GLN A 207 26.56 1.29 -11.79
C GLN A 207 25.73 0.56 -10.71
N GLY A 208 24.80 1.24 -10.04
CA GLY A 208 23.97 0.68 -8.97
C GLY A 208 22.71 -0.03 -9.48
N TYR A 209 22.40 0.07 -10.78
CA TYR A 209 21.25 -0.61 -11.36
C TYR A 209 21.38 -2.13 -11.23
N PRO A 210 20.41 -2.83 -10.63
CA PRO A 210 20.53 -4.25 -10.39
C PRO A 210 20.58 -5.06 -11.68
N THR A 211 21.58 -5.92 -11.80
CA THR A 211 21.68 -6.89 -12.90
C THR A 211 20.60 -7.97 -12.76
N ASP A 212 20.26 -8.65 -13.86
CA ASP A 212 19.31 -9.76 -13.85
C ASP A 212 19.73 -10.87 -12.87
N ALA A 213 21.03 -11.12 -12.74
CA ALA A 213 21.55 -12.11 -11.80
C ALA A 213 21.32 -11.69 -10.33
N GLU A 214 21.52 -10.42 -9.99
CA GLU A 214 21.22 -9.90 -8.64
C GLU A 214 19.73 -9.96 -8.35
N VAL A 215 18.86 -9.55 -9.30
CA VAL A 215 17.41 -9.60 -9.14
C VAL A 215 16.94 -11.04 -8.96
N LYS A 216 17.48 -11.98 -9.73
CA LYS A 216 17.16 -13.40 -9.61
C LYS A 216 17.55 -13.95 -8.24
N THR A 217 18.78 -13.68 -7.78
CA THR A 217 19.24 -14.09 -6.45
C THR A 217 18.35 -13.50 -5.35
N TYR A 218 18.00 -12.22 -5.44
CA TYR A 218 17.11 -11.56 -4.52
C TYR A 218 15.71 -12.23 -4.48
N ALA A 219 15.12 -12.49 -5.65
CA ALA A 219 13.80 -13.10 -5.74
C ALA A 219 13.78 -14.56 -5.25
N GLU A 220 14.75 -15.38 -5.66
CA GLU A 220 14.78 -16.82 -5.38
C GLU A 220 15.34 -17.14 -4.00
N ASP A 221 16.44 -16.49 -3.58
CA ASP A 221 17.19 -16.84 -2.37
C ASP A 221 16.74 -16.02 -1.15
N GLU A 222 16.50 -14.70 -1.31
CA GLU A 222 16.14 -13.82 -0.20
C GLU A 222 14.63 -13.81 0.03
N LEU A 223 13.82 -13.69 -1.05
CA LEU A 223 12.37 -13.64 -0.94
C LEU A 223 11.72 -15.04 -1.07
N GLY A 224 12.45 -16.02 -1.60
CA GLY A 224 12.00 -17.40 -1.74
C GLY A 224 10.96 -17.61 -2.84
N TYR A 225 10.88 -16.73 -3.83
CA TYR A 225 9.94 -16.87 -4.93
C TYR A 225 10.41 -17.88 -5.98
N TYR A 226 9.45 -18.52 -6.61
CA TYR A 226 9.65 -19.37 -7.79
C TYR A 226 8.42 -19.31 -8.67
N ARG A 227 8.59 -19.70 -9.97
CA ARG A 227 7.47 -19.72 -10.91
C ARG A 227 7.35 -21.10 -11.55
N ALA A 228 6.14 -21.65 -11.56
CA ALA A 228 5.85 -22.95 -12.16
C ALA A 228 4.42 -22.98 -12.70
N LYS A 229 4.18 -23.84 -13.66
CA LYS A 229 2.82 -24.24 -14.08
C LYS A 229 2.68 -25.75 -14.05
N HIS A 230 1.46 -26.25 -14.02
CA HIS A 230 1.24 -27.67 -13.89
C HIS A 230 0.00 -28.17 -14.61
N ILE A 231 0.03 -29.45 -14.95
CA ILE A 231 -1.14 -30.23 -15.28
C ILE A 231 -1.55 -30.97 -14.01
N LEU A 232 -2.74 -30.71 -13.49
CA LEU A 232 -3.29 -31.38 -12.31
C LEU A 232 -4.42 -32.35 -12.74
N LEU A 233 -4.33 -33.60 -12.32
CA LEU A 233 -5.39 -34.55 -12.40
C LEU A 233 -5.86 -34.90 -11.00
N LEU A 234 -7.06 -34.44 -10.62
CA LEU A 234 -7.60 -34.55 -9.28
C LEU A 234 -7.91 -35.98 -8.88
N THR A 235 -7.56 -36.38 -7.66
CA THR A 235 -7.93 -37.64 -7.02
C THR A 235 -8.99 -37.47 -5.93
N LYS A 236 -9.47 -36.23 -5.75
CA LYS A 236 -10.49 -35.82 -4.78
C LYS A 236 -11.68 -35.20 -5.49
N ASP A 237 -12.87 -35.37 -4.92
CA ASP A 237 -14.09 -34.68 -5.34
C ASP A 237 -14.15 -33.32 -4.62
N MET A 238 -13.76 -32.26 -5.30
CA MET A 238 -13.71 -30.90 -4.74
C MET A 238 -15.10 -30.35 -4.37
N SER A 239 -16.18 -31.03 -4.74
CA SER A 239 -17.55 -30.66 -4.35
C SER A 239 -18.00 -31.29 -3.03
N LYS A 240 -17.26 -32.25 -2.50
CA LYS A 240 -17.62 -33.02 -1.29
C LYS A 240 -16.52 -32.89 -0.22
N THR A 241 -16.85 -32.27 0.89
CA THR A 241 -15.97 -32.23 2.06
C THR A 241 -16.20 -33.44 2.97
N VAL A 242 -15.14 -33.93 3.59
CA VAL A 242 -15.13 -34.96 4.62
C VAL A 242 -14.35 -34.47 5.84
N THR A 243 -14.71 -34.98 7.02
CA THR A 243 -13.93 -34.78 8.23
C THR A 243 -12.96 -35.94 8.36
N ASN A 244 -11.68 -35.69 8.41
CA ASN A 244 -10.62 -36.67 8.60
C ASN A 244 -10.60 -37.17 10.06
N ASP A 245 -9.89 -38.28 10.32
CA ASP A 245 -9.79 -38.89 11.66
C ASP A 245 -9.12 -37.99 12.69
N ASP A 246 -8.31 -37.02 12.24
CA ASP A 246 -7.65 -36.00 13.08
C ASP A 246 -8.53 -34.76 13.35
N GLY A 247 -9.76 -34.77 12.84
CA GLY A 247 -10.72 -33.67 12.98
C GLY A 247 -10.55 -32.52 11.96
N THR A 248 -9.59 -32.60 11.05
CA THR A 248 -9.45 -31.63 9.95
C THR A 248 -10.51 -31.87 8.86
N THR A 249 -10.81 -30.83 8.07
CA THR A 249 -11.71 -30.93 6.93
C THR A 249 -10.89 -31.08 5.65
N GLY A 250 -11.20 -32.10 4.84
CA GLY A 250 -10.60 -32.35 3.54
C GLY A 250 -11.67 -32.58 2.48
N TYR A 251 -11.24 -32.99 1.28
CA TYR A 251 -12.12 -33.37 0.18
C TYR A 251 -12.25 -34.92 0.08
N ALA A 252 -13.42 -35.39 -0.30
CA ALA A 252 -13.67 -36.80 -0.44
C ALA A 252 -12.77 -37.40 -1.55
N PRO A 253 -12.13 -38.57 -1.33
CA PRO A 253 -11.40 -39.26 -2.40
C PRO A 253 -12.36 -39.76 -3.48
N LEU A 254 -11.88 -39.80 -4.71
CA LEU A 254 -12.54 -40.51 -5.79
C LEU A 254 -12.42 -42.06 -5.54
N ASP A 255 -13.15 -42.87 -6.30
CA ASP A 255 -13.00 -44.32 -6.22
C ASP A 255 -11.66 -44.80 -6.79
N ASP A 256 -11.20 -45.97 -6.33
CA ASP A 256 -9.87 -46.52 -6.67
C ASP A 256 -9.69 -46.73 -8.20
N GLU A 257 -10.75 -47.08 -8.92
CA GLU A 257 -10.69 -47.27 -10.38
C GLU A 257 -10.45 -45.89 -11.07
N THR A 258 -11.17 -44.87 -10.66
CA THR A 258 -10.99 -43.51 -11.18
C THR A 258 -9.60 -42.96 -10.85
N ILE A 259 -9.11 -43.19 -9.63
CA ILE A 259 -7.73 -42.77 -9.24
C ILE A 259 -6.69 -43.48 -10.11
N ALA A 260 -6.83 -44.77 -10.35
CA ALA A 260 -5.94 -45.52 -11.23
C ALA A 260 -5.97 -45.01 -12.69
N GLN A 261 -7.15 -44.64 -13.19
CA GLN A 261 -7.28 -44.02 -14.53
C GLN A 261 -6.60 -42.64 -14.58
N LYS A 262 -6.70 -41.82 -13.53
CA LYS A 262 -6.01 -40.52 -13.43
C LYS A 262 -4.49 -40.70 -13.46
N LYS A 263 -3.96 -41.68 -12.72
CA LYS A 263 -2.53 -41.98 -12.72
C LYS A 263 -2.04 -42.41 -14.10
N ALA A 264 -2.76 -43.33 -14.75
CA ALA A 264 -2.44 -43.80 -16.10
C ALA A 264 -2.46 -42.64 -17.11
N LYS A 265 -3.41 -41.68 -16.95
CA LYS A 265 -3.51 -40.49 -17.79
C LYS A 265 -2.33 -39.55 -17.56
N ALA A 266 -1.92 -39.36 -16.30
CA ALA A 266 -0.73 -38.54 -15.98
C ALA A 266 0.53 -39.14 -16.62
N ASP A 267 0.71 -40.48 -16.54
CA ASP A 267 1.85 -41.15 -17.15
C ASP A 267 1.84 -41.03 -18.68
N GLU A 268 0.65 -41.11 -19.31
CA GLU A 268 0.46 -40.91 -20.76
C GLU A 268 0.87 -39.49 -21.17
N LEU A 269 0.37 -38.48 -20.47
CA LEU A 269 0.70 -37.05 -20.76
C LEU A 269 2.19 -36.78 -20.60
N LEU A 270 2.82 -37.32 -19.55
CA LEU A 270 4.25 -37.21 -19.35
C LEU A 270 5.04 -37.88 -20.48
N GLN A 271 4.59 -39.04 -20.95
CA GLN A 271 5.21 -39.75 -22.08
C GLN A 271 5.10 -38.91 -23.37
N GLN A 272 3.96 -38.25 -23.63
CA GLN A 272 3.79 -37.35 -24.77
C GLN A 272 4.77 -36.18 -24.70
N LEU A 273 4.88 -35.54 -23.53
CA LEU A 273 5.83 -34.44 -23.30
C LEU A 273 7.27 -34.87 -23.54
N ARG A 274 7.67 -36.04 -23.04
CA ARG A 274 9.02 -36.58 -23.20
C ARG A 274 9.37 -37.04 -24.63
N ALA A 275 8.36 -37.33 -25.42
CA ALA A 275 8.52 -37.73 -26.83
C ALA A 275 8.48 -36.54 -27.79
N SER A 276 8.12 -35.35 -27.32
CA SER A 276 8.01 -34.13 -28.12
C SER A 276 9.38 -33.52 -28.40
N ASP A 277 9.54 -32.97 -29.61
CA ASP A 277 10.70 -32.14 -29.96
C ASP A 277 10.66 -30.78 -29.26
N ASP A 278 9.46 -30.28 -28.86
CA ASP A 278 9.25 -29.05 -28.09
C ASP A 278 8.27 -29.31 -26.93
N PRO A 279 8.74 -29.90 -25.83
CA PRO A 279 7.91 -30.26 -24.70
C PRO A 279 7.30 -29.03 -23.97
N VAL A 280 7.94 -27.88 -24.01
CA VAL A 280 7.46 -26.65 -23.36
C VAL A 280 6.25 -26.08 -24.10
N ALA A 281 6.31 -26.01 -25.43
CA ALA A 281 5.17 -25.57 -26.23
C ALA A 281 4.00 -26.58 -26.15
N LEU A 282 4.29 -27.89 -26.15
CA LEU A 282 3.25 -28.93 -25.99
C LEU A 282 2.62 -28.87 -24.59
N PHE A 283 3.37 -28.48 -23.57
CA PHE A 283 2.88 -28.40 -22.19
C PHE A 283 1.62 -27.55 -22.07
N ASP A 284 1.62 -26.35 -22.68
CA ASP A 284 0.50 -25.43 -22.62
C ASP A 284 -0.77 -26.01 -23.27
N GLN A 285 -0.62 -26.70 -24.38
CA GLN A 285 -1.74 -27.39 -25.02
C GLN A 285 -2.30 -28.47 -24.09
N LEU A 286 -1.45 -29.37 -23.60
CA LEU A 286 -1.88 -30.46 -22.74
C LEU A 286 -2.44 -29.97 -21.40
N MET A 287 -1.91 -28.92 -20.85
CA MET A 287 -2.42 -28.26 -19.64
C MET A 287 -3.84 -27.72 -19.87
N ASN A 288 -4.07 -26.98 -20.94
CA ASN A 288 -5.39 -26.43 -21.25
C ASN A 288 -6.43 -27.51 -21.57
N GLU A 289 -6.01 -28.64 -22.16
CA GLU A 289 -6.91 -29.74 -22.54
C GLU A 289 -7.23 -30.67 -21.38
N ASN A 290 -6.34 -30.84 -20.41
CA ASN A 290 -6.42 -31.94 -19.43
C ASN A 290 -6.34 -31.48 -17.97
N SER A 291 -5.83 -30.29 -17.65
CA SER A 291 -5.68 -29.86 -16.25
C SER A 291 -7.05 -29.61 -15.60
N GLU A 292 -7.22 -30.16 -14.41
CA GLU A 292 -8.41 -29.98 -13.56
C GLU A 292 -8.14 -28.93 -12.46
N ASP A 293 -7.06 -28.17 -12.57
CA ASP A 293 -6.76 -27.06 -11.66
C ASP A 293 -7.78 -25.93 -11.82
N THR A 294 -8.54 -25.66 -10.76
CA THR A 294 -9.54 -24.58 -10.74
C THR A 294 -8.94 -23.17 -10.79
N GLY A 295 -7.66 -23.05 -10.44
CA GLY A 295 -6.90 -21.81 -10.50
C GLY A 295 -6.34 -21.46 -11.89
N LEU A 296 -6.36 -22.43 -12.84
CA LEU A 296 -5.77 -22.27 -14.17
C LEU A 296 -6.34 -21.06 -14.93
N ALA A 297 -7.65 -20.83 -14.85
CA ALA A 297 -8.29 -19.71 -15.56
C ALA A 297 -7.80 -18.32 -15.10
N ALA A 298 -7.40 -18.21 -13.84
CA ALA A 298 -6.82 -16.97 -13.27
C ALA A 298 -5.30 -16.90 -13.46
N ASN A 299 -4.64 -18.05 -13.70
CA ASN A 299 -3.18 -18.15 -13.82
C ASN A 299 -2.76 -18.94 -15.07
N PRO A 300 -3.20 -18.55 -16.28
CA PRO A 300 -2.94 -19.29 -17.51
C PRO A 300 -1.44 -19.42 -17.84
N ASP A 301 -0.65 -18.46 -17.38
CA ASP A 301 0.80 -18.41 -17.59
C ASP A 301 1.60 -19.03 -16.43
N GLY A 302 0.91 -19.69 -15.48
CA GLY A 302 1.50 -20.31 -14.30
C GLY A 302 1.50 -19.42 -13.06
N TYR A 303 1.99 -19.99 -11.96
CA TYR A 303 1.99 -19.39 -10.63
C TYR A 303 3.36 -18.83 -10.30
N THR A 304 3.45 -17.53 -9.98
CA THR A 304 4.57 -16.95 -9.25
C THR A 304 4.23 -17.03 -7.76
N THR A 305 4.98 -17.78 -7.00
CA THR A 305 4.65 -18.09 -5.61
C THR A 305 5.91 -18.15 -4.74
N SER A 306 5.76 -18.01 -3.43
CA SER A 306 6.85 -18.11 -2.46
C SER A 306 6.90 -19.49 -1.79
N LYS A 307 8.06 -19.86 -1.27
CA LYS A 307 8.25 -21.06 -0.46
C LYS A 307 7.26 -21.10 0.70
N GLY A 308 6.63 -22.25 0.92
CA GLY A 308 5.61 -22.47 1.95
C GLY A 308 4.17 -22.14 1.54
N ALA A 309 3.95 -21.64 0.32
CA ALA A 309 2.61 -21.30 -0.17
C ALA A 309 1.91 -22.44 -0.91
N MET A 310 2.64 -23.39 -1.45
CA MET A 310 2.10 -24.55 -2.16
C MET A 310 2.21 -25.84 -1.32
N VAL A 311 1.49 -26.88 -1.71
CA VAL A 311 1.61 -28.19 -1.03
C VAL A 311 3.04 -28.72 -1.14
N PRO A 312 3.55 -29.36 -0.06
CA PRO A 312 4.97 -29.68 0.06
C PRO A 312 5.52 -30.51 -1.12
N GLU A 313 4.77 -31.48 -1.62
CA GLU A 313 5.20 -32.38 -2.69
C GLU A 313 5.37 -31.61 -4.01
N PHE A 314 4.42 -30.71 -4.32
CA PHE A 314 4.51 -29.82 -5.48
C PHE A 314 5.71 -28.88 -5.36
N GLU A 315 5.83 -28.20 -4.22
CA GLU A 315 6.91 -27.24 -3.98
C GLU A 315 8.29 -27.91 -4.08
N GLN A 316 8.47 -29.05 -3.41
CA GLN A 316 9.73 -29.78 -3.44
C GLN A 316 10.11 -30.17 -4.88
N ALA A 317 9.14 -30.65 -5.65
CA ALA A 317 9.38 -31.03 -7.05
C ALA A 317 9.69 -29.80 -7.92
N ALA A 318 8.91 -28.73 -7.79
CA ALA A 318 9.13 -27.47 -8.54
C ALA A 318 10.49 -26.83 -8.27
N LEU A 319 10.94 -26.84 -7.01
CA LEU A 319 12.24 -26.29 -6.60
C LEU A 319 13.44 -27.16 -7.01
N ALA A 320 13.23 -28.46 -7.21
CA ALA A 320 14.28 -29.36 -7.70
C ALA A 320 14.55 -29.22 -9.21
N LEU A 321 13.61 -28.62 -9.96
CA LEU A 321 13.72 -28.41 -11.40
C LEU A 321 14.51 -27.14 -11.73
N LYS A 322 15.26 -27.20 -12.82
CA LYS A 322 15.78 -26.00 -13.50
C LYS A 322 14.68 -25.38 -14.37
N GLU A 323 14.83 -24.12 -14.69
CA GLU A 323 13.94 -23.43 -15.62
C GLU A 323 13.84 -24.18 -16.95
N GLY A 324 12.63 -24.41 -17.43
CA GLY A 324 12.32 -25.18 -18.63
C GLY A 324 12.27 -26.70 -18.41
N GLU A 325 12.62 -27.23 -17.24
CA GLU A 325 12.51 -28.67 -16.95
C GLU A 325 11.09 -29.05 -16.51
N ILE A 326 10.70 -30.27 -16.88
CA ILE A 326 9.41 -30.87 -16.54
C ILE A 326 9.64 -32.01 -15.54
N SER A 327 8.84 -32.06 -14.48
CA SER A 327 8.92 -33.11 -13.45
C SER A 327 8.50 -34.50 -13.96
N ASP A 328 8.81 -35.52 -13.18
CA ASP A 328 8.03 -36.76 -13.17
C ASP A 328 6.61 -36.49 -12.67
N VAL A 329 5.74 -37.50 -12.70
CA VAL A 329 4.43 -37.39 -12.07
C VAL A 329 4.62 -37.32 -10.56
N VAL A 330 4.15 -36.20 -9.97
CA VAL A 330 4.21 -35.93 -8.53
C VAL A 330 2.82 -36.14 -7.93
N GLU A 331 2.75 -36.92 -6.87
CA GLU A 331 1.51 -37.16 -6.14
C GLU A 331 1.44 -36.23 -4.92
N SER A 332 0.28 -35.62 -4.72
CA SER A 332 -0.04 -34.79 -3.55
C SER A 332 -1.43 -35.10 -3.01
N ASP A 333 -1.83 -34.47 -1.95
CA ASP A 333 -3.19 -34.61 -1.41
C ASP A 333 -4.31 -34.20 -2.38
N TYR A 334 -4.02 -33.41 -3.41
CA TYR A 334 -5.00 -33.03 -4.45
C TYR A 334 -5.08 -34.01 -5.60
N GLY A 335 -3.97 -34.67 -5.94
CA GLY A 335 -3.90 -35.57 -7.08
C GLY A 335 -2.52 -35.65 -7.71
N TYR A 336 -2.48 -35.95 -9.00
CA TYR A 336 -1.25 -36.10 -9.77
C TYR A 336 -0.92 -34.86 -10.53
N HIS A 337 0.30 -34.34 -10.33
CA HIS A 337 0.84 -33.14 -10.99
C HIS A 337 1.94 -33.52 -11.98
N ILE A 338 1.97 -32.86 -13.13
CA ILE A 338 3.15 -32.74 -13.98
C ILE A 338 3.51 -31.26 -13.96
N ILE A 339 4.73 -30.92 -13.55
CA ILE A 339 5.13 -29.56 -13.24
C ILE A 339 6.18 -29.09 -14.24
N LEU A 340 6.01 -27.89 -14.79
CA LEU A 340 7.01 -27.19 -15.59
C LEU A 340 7.54 -26.00 -14.80
N ARG A 341 8.84 -25.99 -14.55
CA ARG A 341 9.52 -24.85 -13.93
C ARG A 341 9.68 -23.72 -14.94
N LEU A 342 9.28 -22.51 -14.57
CA LEU A 342 9.35 -21.31 -15.42
C LEU A 342 10.38 -20.32 -14.89
N PRO A 343 10.97 -19.46 -15.75
CA PRO A 343 11.73 -18.33 -15.31
C PRO A 343 10.81 -17.33 -14.57
N LEU A 344 11.36 -16.64 -13.56
CA LEU A 344 10.67 -15.52 -12.91
C LEU A 344 10.60 -14.32 -13.86
N ASP A 345 9.52 -13.55 -13.76
CA ASP A 345 9.48 -12.21 -14.29
C ASP A 345 10.28 -11.29 -13.36
N LEU A 346 11.48 -10.89 -13.80
CA LEU A 346 12.42 -10.16 -12.96
C LEU A 346 12.03 -8.70 -12.74
N ASP A 347 11.23 -8.10 -13.61
CA ASP A 347 10.95 -6.65 -13.55
C ASP A 347 10.18 -6.26 -12.28
N GLN A 348 9.23 -7.11 -11.85
CA GLN A 348 8.51 -6.87 -10.59
C GLN A 348 9.42 -6.92 -9.36
N PHE A 349 10.49 -7.75 -9.37
CA PHE A 349 11.43 -7.87 -8.27
C PHE A 349 12.54 -6.82 -8.34
N ARG A 350 12.86 -6.33 -9.54
CA ARG A 350 13.87 -5.28 -9.74
C ARG A 350 13.47 -4.00 -9.03
N SER A 351 12.23 -3.56 -9.19
CA SER A 351 11.72 -2.35 -8.51
C SER A 351 11.78 -2.49 -6.99
N GLN A 352 11.47 -3.69 -6.47
CA GLN A 352 11.55 -3.96 -5.03
C GLN A 352 13.00 -3.95 -4.54
N LEU A 353 13.92 -4.57 -5.29
CA LEU A 353 15.36 -4.56 -4.94
C LEU A 353 15.95 -3.14 -5.00
N ILE A 354 15.53 -2.30 -5.96
CA ILE A 354 15.92 -0.88 -6.01
C ILE A 354 15.40 -0.15 -4.75
N GLY A 355 14.16 -0.40 -4.34
CA GLY A 355 13.60 0.14 -3.10
C GLY A 355 14.42 -0.25 -1.86
N ASP A 356 14.80 -1.54 -1.74
CA ASP A 356 15.61 -2.04 -0.63
C ASP A 356 17.03 -1.44 -0.65
N LYS A 357 17.64 -1.28 -1.84
CA LYS A 357 18.93 -0.59 -1.99
C LYS A 357 18.85 0.89 -1.59
N MET A 358 17.77 1.58 -1.97
CA MET A 358 17.55 2.97 -1.56
C MET A 358 17.32 3.08 -0.05
N GLU A 359 16.62 2.12 0.56
CA GLU A 359 16.48 2.04 2.02
C GLU A 359 17.85 1.86 2.72
N GLN A 360 18.68 0.98 2.22
CA GLN A 360 20.04 0.80 2.75
C GLN A 360 20.86 2.08 2.61
N GLN A 361 20.79 2.74 1.46
CA GLN A 361 21.48 4.00 1.22
C GLN A 361 21.01 5.11 2.16
N SER A 362 19.70 5.21 2.39
CA SER A 362 19.13 6.20 3.32
C SER A 362 19.57 5.99 4.76
N ASN A 363 19.66 4.73 5.21
CA ASN A 363 20.19 4.40 6.53
C ASN A 363 21.68 4.77 6.66
N GLN A 364 22.47 4.56 5.61
CA GLN A 364 23.88 5.00 5.57
C GLN A 364 24.01 6.51 5.67
N TRP A 365 23.19 7.29 4.96
CA TRP A 365 23.19 8.74 5.08
C TRP A 365 22.82 9.21 6.48
N LEU A 366 21.76 8.63 7.09
CA LEU A 366 21.38 8.99 8.47
C LEU A 366 22.46 8.65 9.49
N GLU A 367 23.22 7.56 9.28
CA GLU A 367 24.36 7.19 10.12
C GLU A 367 25.54 8.16 9.91
N GLU A 368 25.89 8.48 8.66
CA GLU A 368 26.98 9.40 8.30
C GLU A 368 26.76 10.81 8.86
N TYR A 369 25.56 11.35 8.68
CA TYR A 369 25.23 12.70 9.15
C TYR A 369 24.98 12.75 10.64
N GLY A 370 24.47 11.67 11.22
CA GLY A 370 24.13 11.58 12.64
C GLY A 370 22.88 12.37 13.01
N VAL A 371 21.90 11.69 13.59
CA VAL A 371 20.65 12.31 14.10
C VAL A 371 20.81 12.61 15.58
N LYS A 372 20.52 13.85 15.98
CA LYS A 372 20.56 14.31 17.38
C LYS A 372 19.22 14.93 17.74
N THR A 373 18.74 14.63 18.94
CA THR A 373 17.54 15.22 19.53
C THR A 373 17.89 16.23 20.62
N ASN A 374 16.94 17.05 21.02
CA ASN A 374 17.09 18.01 22.10
C ASN A 374 16.00 17.86 23.17
N GLU A 375 16.02 18.69 24.21
CA GLU A 375 15.07 18.63 25.32
C GLU A 375 13.61 18.82 24.90
N VAL A 376 13.35 19.50 23.79
CA VAL A 376 11.97 19.68 23.28
C VAL A 376 11.43 18.35 22.72
N TYR A 377 12.26 17.60 22.00
CA TYR A 377 11.92 16.26 21.56
C TYR A 377 11.56 15.33 22.73
N ASP A 378 12.33 15.39 23.81
CA ASP A 378 12.12 14.52 24.99
C ASP A 378 10.81 14.83 25.74
N GLN A 379 10.18 15.97 25.49
CA GLN A 379 8.88 16.38 26.08
C GLN A 379 7.68 15.88 25.27
N ILE A 380 7.87 15.35 24.07
CA ILE A 380 6.78 14.90 23.22
C ILE A 380 6.21 13.60 23.76
N ASP A 381 4.91 13.62 24.10
CA ASP A 381 4.12 12.45 24.45
C ASP A 381 3.32 11.98 23.21
N PRO A 382 3.68 10.84 22.59
CA PRO A 382 3.02 10.37 21.38
C PRO A 382 1.53 10.02 21.57
N GLN A 383 1.14 9.53 22.75
CA GLN A 383 -0.26 9.22 23.02
C GLN A 383 -1.09 10.50 23.17
N ALA A 384 -0.64 11.42 24.02
CA ALA A 384 -1.34 12.69 24.22
C ALA A 384 -1.40 13.53 22.93
N PHE A 385 -0.34 13.51 22.13
CA PHE A 385 -0.34 14.11 20.79
C PHE A 385 -1.41 13.46 19.90
N TRP A 386 -1.44 12.15 19.81
CA TRP A 386 -2.40 11.43 18.97
C TRP A 386 -3.85 11.72 19.32
N GLU A 387 -4.20 11.68 20.61
CA GLU A 387 -5.55 11.98 21.09
C GLU A 387 -6.01 13.39 20.65
N LYS A 388 -5.14 14.39 20.75
CA LYS A 388 -5.44 15.75 20.30
C LYS A 388 -5.44 15.90 18.80
N ALA A 389 -4.56 15.18 18.08
CA ALA A 389 -4.55 15.16 16.61
C ALA A 389 -5.86 14.58 16.04
N GLN A 390 -6.41 13.52 16.66
CA GLN A 390 -7.73 12.99 16.29
C GLN A 390 -8.85 14.02 16.54
N SER A 391 -8.80 14.74 17.67
CA SER A 391 -9.76 15.78 18.01
C SER A 391 -9.70 16.95 17.02
N LEU A 392 -8.51 17.40 16.62
CA LEU A 392 -8.28 18.42 15.60
C LEU A 392 -8.79 17.95 14.23
N THR A 393 -8.44 16.75 13.81
CA THR A 393 -8.88 16.15 12.54
C THR A 393 -10.41 16.10 12.47
N LEU A 394 -11.08 15.72 13.57
CA LEU A 394 -12.54 15.68 13.63
C LEU A 394 -13.14 17.08 13.54
N GLY A 395 -12.55 18.08 14.21
CA GLY A 395 -12.95 19.49 14.10
C GLY A 395 -12.88 19.99 12.66
N ALA A 396 -11.73 19.81 12.02
CA ALA A 396 -11.50 20.20 10.63
C ALA A 396 -12.47 19.54 9.65
N LYS A 397 -12.69 18.24 9.82
CA LYS A 397 -13.64 17.47 9.01
C LYS A 397 -15.07 18.00 9.14
N ASN A 398 -15.51 18.30 10.36
CA ASN A 398 -16.87 18.81 10.60
C ASN A 398 -17.07 20.19 9.94
N GLU A 399 -16.11 21.09 10.01
CA GLU A 399 -16.21 22.41 9.37
C GLU A 399 -16.24 22.31 7.85
N ILE A 400 -15.37 21.49 7.26
CA ILE A 400 -15.37 21.26 5.81
C ILE A 400 -16.70 20.62 5.37
N GLN A 401 -17.19 19.60 6.09
CA GLN A 401 -18.44 18.93 5.75
C GLN A 401 -19.63 19.90 5.80
N ALA A 402 -19.71 20.79 6.81
CA ALA A 402 -20.77 21.78 6.92
C ALA A 402 -20.83 22.72 5.70
N VAL A 403 -19.67 23.12 5.17
CA VAL A 403 -19.61 23.96 3.96
C VAL A 403 -20.00 23.19 2.71
N MET A 404 -19.57 21.96 2.59
CA MET A 404 -19.94 21.09 1.45
C MET A 404 -21.44 20.81 1.43
N ASP A 405 -22.05 20.55 2.58
CA ASP A 405 -23.51 20.35 2.72
C ASP A 405 -24.29 21.62 2.33
N ALA A 406 -23.82 22.79 2.76
CA ALA A 406 -24.44 24.08 2.39
C ALA A 406 -24.40 24.32 0.87
N LYS A 407 -23.25 24.08 0.21
CA LYS A 407 -23.13 24.21 -1.25
C LYS A 407 -24.06 23.25 -1.99
N THR A 408 -24.16 22.01 -1.55
CA THR A 408 -25.04 21.01 -2.16
C THR A 408 -26.51 21.42 -2.02
N ALA A 409 -26.91 22.05 -0.91
CA ALA A 409 -28.25 22.59 -0.70
C ALA A 409 -28.56 23.78 -1.62
N GLU A 410 -27.61 24.67 -1.85
CA GLU A 410 -27.74 25.81 -2.76
C GLU A 410 -27.90 25.34 -4.23
N ASP A 411 -27.07 24.39 -4.69
CA ASP A 411 -27.16 23.82 -6.04
C ASP A 411 -28.48 23.09 -6.27
N SER A 412 -29.00 22.38 -5.27
CA SER A 412 -30.29 21.70 -5.34
C SER A 412 -31.46 22.68 -5.40
N SER A 413 -31.37 23.83 -4.73
CA SER A 413 -32.42 24.87 -4.74
C SER A 413 -32.43 25.66 -6.07
N SER A 414 -31.25 25.91 -6.65
CA SER A 414 -31.15 26.62 -7.94
C SER A 414 -31.64 25.78 -9.12
N SER A 415 -31.51 24.45 -9.05
CA SER A 415 -32.04 23.53 -10.08
C SER A 415 -33.57 23.34 -9.99
N ALA A 416 -34.18 23.60 -8.83
CA ALA A 416 -35.65 23.52 -8.66
C ALA A 416 -36.37 24.75 -9.21
N ASP A 417 -35.72 25.93 -9.17
CA ASP A 417 -36.34 27.18 -9.66
C ASP A 417 -36.26 27.32 -11.20
N GLY A 418 -35.36 26.60 -11.87
CA GLY A 418 -35.25 26.56 -13.33
C GLY A 418 -36.30 25.73 -14.07
N SER A 419 -37.13 24.92 -13.38
CA SER A 419 -38.12 24.03 -13.99
C SER A 419 -39.57 24.56 -13.94
N ALA A 420 -39.82 25.73 -13.35
CA ALA A 420 -41.16 26.29 -13.16
C ALA A 420 -41.59 27.33 -14.20
N SER A 421 -40.78 27.63 -15.25
CA SER A 421 -41.05 28.69 -16.20
C SER A 421 -41.16 28.27 -17.68
N THR A 422 -41.86 27.16 -17.97
CA THR A 422 -42.37 26.95 -19.36
C THR A 422 -43.70 26.18 -19.33
N GLY A 423 -44.83 26.93 -19.16
CA GLY A 423 -46.14 26.30 -19.25
C GLY A 423 -47.28 27.29 -19.09
N THR A 424 -47.41 28.29 -19.98
CA THR A 424 -48.74 28.88 -20.27
C THR A 424 -48.64 29.81 -21.48
N ALA A 425 -49.23 29.42 -22.58
CA ALA A 425 -49.94 30.23 -23.59
C ALA A 425 -50.08 29.34 -24.84
N GLY A 426 -51.20 29.09 -25.40
CA GLY A 426 -52.53 29.62 -25.37
C GLY A 426 -53.28 28.91 -26.46
N SER A 427 -54.46 28.43 -26.11
CA SER A 427 -55.45 27.98 -27.07
C SER A 427 -56.04 29.18 -27.80
N SER A 428 -56.13 29.12 -29.13
CA SER A 428 -57.16 29.86 -29.86
C SER A 428 -57.57 29.10 -31.10
N SER A 429 -58.82 28.78 -31.09
CA SER A 429 -59.72 28.31 -32.10
C SER A 429 -59.74 29.14 -33.37
N SER A 430 -60.02 28.48 -34.47
CA SER A 430 -60.97 28.80 -35.55
C SER A 430 -60.64 27.93 -36.75
N GLY A 431 -61.48 27.07 -37.33
CA GLY A 431 -62.78 27.34 -37.83
C GLY A 431 -62.72 27.59 -39.35
N SER A 432 -62.86 26.58 -40.15
CA SER A 432 -63.65 26.46 -41.39
C SER A 432 -63.28 25.18 -42.10
#